data_31fcf04cd4ef1acdcf914b752bab88de
#
_entry.id   31fcf04cd4ef1acdcf914b752bab88de
#
_cell.length_a   1.000
_cell.length_b   1.000
_cell.length_c   1.000
_cell.angle_alpha   90.00
_cell.angle_beta   90.00
_cell.angle_gamma   90.00
#
_symmetry.space_group_name_H-M   'P 1'
#
loop_
_entity.id
_entity.type
_entity.pdbx_description
1 polymer ?
#
loop_
_entity_poly.entity_id
_entity_poly.type
_entity_poly.pdbx_seq_one_letter_code
_entity_poly.pdbx_strand_id
1 'polypeptide(L)' 'MKKILMDMIVKWHQAGYSLDEIAPLVPQVPKEEIKAIIQHTRE' A
#
# COMPACT_ATOMS: atom_id res chain seq x y z
N MET A 1 -6.94 -0.59 13.82
CA MET A 1 -6.28 -0.43 13.48
C MET A 1 -5.70 -0.20 12.19
N LYS A 2 -4.93 -0.97 11.59
CA LYS A 2 -4.28 -0.68 10.37
C LYS A 2 -5.11 -1.01 9.19
N LYS A 3 -6.32 -1.44 9.39
CA LYS A 3 -7.14 -1.79 8.28
C LYS A 3 -7.40 -0.65 7.33
N ILE A 4 -7.57 0.56 7.87
CA ILE A 4 -7.82 1.72 7.03
C ILE A 4 -6.62 2.02 6.15
N LEU A 5 -5.42 1.90 6.72
CA LEU A 5 -4.22 2.14 5.93
C LEU A 5 -4.07 1.11 4.83
N MET A 6 -4.38 -0.13 5.14
CA MET A 6 -4.28 -1.18 4.15
C MET A 6 -5.25 -0.93 3.01
N ASP A 7 -6.45 -0.50 3.34
CA ASP A 7 -7.44 -0.22 2.32
C ASP A 7 -6.99 0.91 1.41
N MET A 8 -6.38 1.93 1.98
CA MET A 8 -5.90 3.05 1.19
C MET A 8 -4.78 2.62 0.26
N ILE A 9 -3.88 1.81 0.76
CA ILE A 9 -2.77 1.34 -0.06
C ILE A 9 -3.28 0.50 -1.21
N VAL A 10 -4.22 -0.37 -0.95
CA VAL A 10 -4.79 -1.21 -1.99
C VAL A 10 -5.50 -0.36 -3.03
N LYS A 11 -6.23 0.64 -2.58
CA LYS A 11 -6.93 1.51 -3.48
C LYS A 11 -5.97 2.25 -4.40
N TRP A 12 -4.89 2.77 -3.85
CA TRP A 12 -3.91 3.47 -4.66
C TRP A 12 -3.27 2.53 -5.65
N HIS A 13 -2.99 1.31 -5.22
CA HIS A 13 -2.39 0.34 -6.11
C HIS A 13 -3.33 0.02 -7.27
N GLN A 14 -4.60 -0.13 -6.98
CA GLN A 14 -5.57 -0.42 -8.01
C GLN A 14 -5.75 0.76 -8.96
N ALA A 15 -5.48 1.95 -8.46
CA ALA A 15 -5.59 3.14 -9.29
C ALA A 15 -4.39 3.31 -10.21
N GLY A 16 -3.37 2.47 -10.05
CA GLY A 16 -2.21 2.56 -10.91
C GLY A 16 -0.97 3.09 -10.25
N TYR A 17 -1.03 3.39 -8.96
CA TYR A 17 0.13 3.89 -8.24
C TYR A 17 1.11 2.75 -7.99
N SER A 18 2.36 3.03 -8.15
CA SER A 18 3.39 2.02 -7.91
C SER A 18 3.82 2.08 -6.45
N LEU A 19 4.59 1.07 -6.06
CA LEU A 19 5.10 1.00 -4.71
C LEU A 19 5.88 2.26 -4.34
N ASP A 20 6.71 2.73 -5.25
CA ASP A 20 7.51 3.90 -4.99
C ASP A 20 6.67 5.16 -4.83
N GLU A 21 5.52 5.18 -5.44
CA GLU A 21 4.64 6.32 -5.34
C GLU A 21 3.80 6.27 -4.09
N ILE A 22 3.46 5.08 -3.64
CA ILE A 22 2.65 4.93 -2.45
C ILE A 22 3.47 5.16 -1.19
N ALA A 23 4.70 4.74 -1.19
CA ALA A 23 5.55 4.83 -0.01
C ALA A 23 5.56 6.22 0.63
N PRO A 24 5.80 7.29 -0.12
CA PRO A 24 5.82 8.61 0.49
C PRO A 24 4.45 9.09 0.97
N LEU A 25 3.39 8.47 0.51
CA LEU A 25 2.06 8.87 0.95
C LEU A 25 1.75 8.33 2.35
N VAL A 26 2.39 7.24 2.71
CA VAL A 26 2.21 6.65 4.03
C VAL A 26 3.57 6.45 4.67
N PRO A 27 4.20 7.54 5.10
CA PRO A 27 5.55 7.44 5.65
C PRO A 27 5.64 6.61 6.91
N GLN A 28 4.56 6.41 7.61
CA GLN A 28 4.58 5.60 8.81
C GLN A 28 4.58 4.11 8.49
N VAL A 29 4.38 3.74 7.24
CA VAL A 29 4.38 2.33 6.85
C VAL A 29 5.63 2.05 6.04
N PRO A 30 6.44 1.09 6.45
CA PRO A 30 7.67 0.79 5.70
C PRO A 30 7.35 0.21 4.33
N LYS A 31 8.27 0.42 3.41
CA LYS A 31 8.09 -0.05 2.07
C LYS A 31 7.87 -1.55 2.01
N GLU A 32 8.55 -2.27 2.86
CA GLU A 32 8.41 -3.71 2.89
C GLU A 32 7.00 -4.13 3.23
N GLU A 33 6.39 -3.40 4.14
CA GLU A 33 5.04 -3.72 4.52
C GLU A 33 4.06 -3.37 3.41
N ILE A 34 4.30 -2.27 2.72
CA ILE A 34 3.45 -1.90 1.60
C ILE A 34 3.52 -2.98 0.54
N LYS A 35 4.71 -3.46 0.28
CA LYS A 35 4.89 -4.51 -0.70
C LYS A 35 4.13 -5.76 -0.31
N ALA A 36 4.19 -6.12 0.95
CA ALA A 36 3.50 -7.30 1.44
C ALA A 36 1.98 -7.15 1.28
N ILE A 37 1.48 -5.96 1.58
CA ILE A 37 0.07 -5.71 1.47
C ILE A 37 -0.38 -5.85 0.02
N ILE A 38 0.38 -5.28 -0.88
CA ILE A 38 0.04 -5.34 -2.28
C ILE A 38 0.07 -6.76 -2.80
N GLN A 39 1.07 -7.52 -2.39
CA GLN A 39 1.18 -8.90 -2.83
C GLN A 39 0.05 -9.75 -2.28
N HIS A 40 -0.41 -9.42 -1.10
CA HIS A 40 -1.49 -10.18 -0.50
C HIS A 40 -2.80 -9.94 -1.19
N THR A 41 -3.01 -8.76 -1.74
CA THR A 41 -4.29 -8.42 -2.32
C THR A 41 -4.31 -8.54 -3.81
N ARG A 42 -3.20 -9.03 -4.42
CA ARG A 42 -3.17 -9.08 -5.78
C ARG A 42 -3.99 -10.26 -6.17
N GLU A 43 -4.72 -10.68 -6.30
CA GLU A 43 -5.45 -11.71 -6.64
C GLU A 43 -6.26 -11.51 -7.71
#